data_18fedbf4e144b439307c784910d419a2
#
_entry.id   18fedbf4e144b439307c784910d419a2
#
_cell.length_a   1.000
_cell.length_b   1.000
_cell.length_c   1.000
_cell.angle_alpha   90.00
_cell.angle_beta   90.00
_cell.angle_gamma   90.00
#
_symmetry.space_group_name_H-M   'P 1'
#
loop_
_entity.id
_entity.type
_entity.pdbx_description
1 polymer ?
#
loop_
_entity_poly.entity_id
_entity_poly.type
_entity_poly.pdbx_seq_one_letter_code
_entity_poly.pdbx_strand_id
1 'polypeptide(L)'
;VGSEMCIRDRAKAVNMPNDNIKRTIDKALGAGSTENYEAVTYEGYGPGGVAVIVEALTDNRQRTAPEVRHAFDKCNGNMGAQGCVSWSFDKKGVIVIDNEDGELDEDTVMMDALESGAADFEADGPALEITCDPDAFNNVVKVLEEKGYSFISAQVEMVPQNYICLLYTSPS
;
A
#
# COMPACT_ATOMS: atom_id res chain seq x y z
N VAL A 1 10.27 13.63 6.12
CA VAL A 1 11.41 13.02 6.83
C VAL A 1 11.11 11.57 7.19
N GLY A 2 9.87 11.20 7.62
CA GLY A 2 9.52 9.82 7.97
C GLY A 2 9.46 8.85 6.79
N SER A 3 8.94 9.26 5.63
CA SER A 3 8.81 8.40 4.45
C SER A 3 10.15 8.00 3.82
N GLU A 4 11.18 8.84 3.89
CA GLU A 4 12.51 8.51 3.37
C GLU A 4 13.22 7.43 4.20
N MET A 5 13.01 7.41 5.52
CA MET A 5 13.57 6.36 6.38
C MET A 5 12.95 5.01 6.07
N CYS A 6 11.62 4.92 5.94
CA CYS A 6 10.93 3.68 5.56
C CYS A 6 11.40 3.14 4.19
N ILE A 7 11.56 4.00 3.19
CA ILE A 7 12.04 3.59 1.85
C ILE A 7 13.46 3.04 1.91
N ARG A 8 14.36 3.68 2.68
CA ARG A 8 15.74 3.21 2.84
C ARG A 8 15.81 1.86 3.55
N ASP A 9 15.00 1.66 4.58
CA ASP A 9 15.02 0.44 5.36
C ASP A 9 14.44 -0.74 4.57
N ARG A 10 13.36 -0.54 3.81
CA ARG A 10 12.84 -1.54 2.85
C ARG A 10 13.87 -1.91 1.78
N ALA A 11 14.58 -0.94 1.22
CA ALA A 11 15.62 -1.19 0.23
C ALA A 11 16.80 -1.97 0.82
N LYS A 12 17.15 -1.73 2.09
CA LYS A 12 18.18 -2.50 2.80
C LYS A 12 17.73 -3.93 3.10
N ALA A 13 16.47 -4.13 3.48
CA ALA A 13 15.91 -5.45 3.74
C ALA A 13 16.02 -6.40 2.54
N VAL A 14 15.94 -5.87 1.31
CA VAL A 14 16.16 -6.63 0.07
C VAL A 14 17.62 -6.60 -0.42
N ASN A 15 18.57 -6.27 0.47
CA ASN A 15 20.01 -6.21 0.18
C ASN A 15 20.41 -5.29 -0.99
N MET A 16 19.67 -4.21 -1.20
CA MET A 16 20.02 -3.22 -2.23
C MET A 16 21.30 -2.47 -1.83
N PRO A 17 22.31 -2.35 -2.71
CA PRO A 17 23.53 -1.58 -2.42
C PRO A 17 23.22 -0.12 -2.05
N ASN A 18 23.87 0.39 -1.01
CA ASN A 18 23.65 1.75 -0.50
C ASN A 18 23.80 2.84 -1.55
N ASP A 19 24.73 2.66 -2.50
CA ASP A 19 24.93 3.61 -3.61
C ASP A 19 23.73 3.66 -4.55
N ASN A 20 23.07 2.53 -4.78
CA ASN A 20 21.85 2.47 -5.59
C ASN A 20 20.66 3.11 -4.86
N ILE A 21 20.53 2.84 -3.55
CA ILE A 21 19.52 3.48 -2.70
C ILE A 21 19.69 5.00 -2.75
N LYS A 22 20.91 5.49 -2.49
CA LYS A 22 21.22 6.92 -2.50
C LYS A 22 20.94 7.55 -3.86
N ARG A 23 21.44 6.93 -4.95
CA ARG A 23 21.24 7.43 -6.32
C ARG A 23 19.76 7.50 -6.69
N THR A 24 18.97 6.51 -6.29
CA THR A 24 17.51 6.46 -6.57
C THR A 24 16.78 7.54 -5.80
N ILE A 25 17.11 7.75 -4.52
CA ILE A 25 16.53 8.81 -3.70
C ILE A 25 16.95 10.20 -4.24
N ASP A 26 18.22 10.40 -4.53
CA ASP A 26 18.71 11.67 -5.09
C ASP A 26 18.05 11.98 -6.44
N LYS A 27 17.82 10.95 -7.26
CA LYS A 27 17.10 11.07 -8.53
C LYS A 27 15.62 11.43 -8.32
N ALA A 28 14.96 10.83 -7.32
CA ALA A 28 13.58 11.12 -6.98
C ALA A 28 13.40 12.51 -6.35
N LEU A 29 14.41 13.00 -5.62
CA LEU A 29 14.44 14.36 -5.03
C LEU A 29 14.84 15.44 -6.04
N GLY A 30 15.07 15.09 -7.30
CA GLY A 30 15.42 16.04 -8.35
C GLY A 30 16.87 16.54 -8.31
N ALA A 31 17.73 15.96 -7.47
CA ALA A 31 19.14 16.34 -7.33
C ALA A 31 20.02 15.91 -8.52
N GLY A 32 19.48 15.85 -9.73
CA GLY A 32 20.26 15.44 -10.91
C GLY A 32 19.47 15.21 -12.19
N SER A 33 18.15 15.42 -12.22
CA SER A 33 17.36 15.35 -13.44
C SER A 33 16.32 16.46 -13.50
N THR A 34 16.14 17.02 -14.68
CA THR A 34 15.06 17.96 -15.05
C THR A 34 13.67 17.30 -15.11
N GLU A 35 13.56 16.04 -14.73
CA GLU A 35 12.31 15.28 -14.75
C GLU A 35 11.59 15.47 -13.41
N ASN A 36 10.54 16.27 -13.43
CA ASN A 36 9.63 16.43 -12.31
C ASN A 36 8.63 15.25 -12.32
N TYR A 37 8.78 14.33 -11.38
CA TYR A 37 7.77 13.29 -11.18
C TYR A 37 6.61 13.84 -10.37
N GLU A 38 5.39 13.57 -10.84
CA GLU A 38 4.14 13.87 -10.13
C GLU A 38 3.37 12.60 -9.83
N ALA A 39 2.75 12.55 -8.66
CA ALA A 39 1.85 11.48 -8.29
C ALA A 39 0.47 11.76 -8.91
N VAL A 40 -0.06 10.78 -9.63
CA VAL A 40 -1.35 10.85 -10.30
C VAL A 40 -2.17 9.63 -9.93
N THR A 41 -3.43 9.85 -9.55
CA THR A 41 -4.38 8.79 -9.26
C THR A 41 -5.35 8.63 -10.43
N TYR A 42 -5.51 7.41 -10.91
CA TYR A 42 -6.51 7.04 -11.90
C TYR A 42 -7.53 6.12 -11.23
N GLU A 43 -8.78 6.29 -11.60
CA GLU A 43 -9.90 5.57 -11.03
C GLU A 43 -10.73 4.93 -12.13
N GLY A 44 -11.32 3.78 -11.82
CA GLY A 44 -12.16 3.10 -12.78
C GLY A 44 -12.80 1.84 -12.22
N TYR A 45 -13.45 1.14 -13.11
CA TYR A 45 -14.10 -0.13 -12.80
C TYR A 45 -13.47 -1.24 -13.62
N GLY A 46 -13.12 -2.34 -12.96
CA GLY A 46 -12.71 -3.58 -13.58
C GLY A 46 -13.90 -4.46 -13.99
N PRO A 47 -13.63 -5.66 -14.53
CA PRO A 47 -14.65 -6.65 -14.84
C PRO A 47 -15.53 -6.95 -13.61
N GLY A 48 -16.84 -7.10 -13.83
CA GLY A 48 -17.78 -7.36 -12.75
C GLY A 48 -18.11 -6.15 -11.86
N GLY A 49 -17.68 -4.94 -12.26
CA GLY A 49 -17.99 -3.70 -11.51
C GLY A 49 -17.07 -3.46 -10.31
N VAL A 50 -15.92 -4.10 -10.27
CA VAL A 50 -14.92 -3.91 -9.21
C VAL A 50 -14.33 -2.52 -9.31
N ALA A 51 -14.37 -1.77 -8.20
CA ALA A 51 -13.70 -0.49 -8.11
C ALA A 51 -12.17 -0.68 -8.10
N VAL A 52 -11.46 0.10 -8.90
CA VAL A 52 -10.00 0.05 -9.03
C VAL A 52 -9.43 1.45 -8.91
N ILE A 53 -8.46 1.61 -8.00
CA ILE A 53 -7.63 2.81 -7.89
C ILE A 53 -6.22 2.45 -8.34
N VAL A 54 -5.63 3.29 -9.19
CA VAL A 54 -4.24 3.16 -9.66
C VAL A 54 -3.48 4.42 -9.27
N GLU A 55 -2.54 4.29 -8.36
CA GLU A 55 -1.59 5.34 -8.03
C GLU A 55 -0.35 5.20 -8.92
N ALA A 56 -0.04 6.23 -9.66
CA ALA A 56 1.11 6.25 -10.58
C ALA A 56 2.01 7.44 -10.30
N LEU A 57 3.31 7.20 -10.33
CA LEU A 57 4.33 8.25 -10.30
C LEU A 57 4.86 8.44 -11.72
N THR A 58 4.64 9.60 -12.30
CA THR A 58 4.98 9.86 -13.70
C THR A 58 5.65 11.21 -13.92
N ASP A 59 6.52 11.25 -14.92
CA ASP A 59 7.12 12.47 -15.47
C ASP A 59 6.23 13.12 -16.54
N ASN A 60 5.24 12.36 -17.08
CA ASN A 60 4.38 12.82 -18.16
C ASN A 60 2.95 12.22 -18.10
N ARG A 61 2.03 12.99 -17.52
CA ARG A 61 0.61 12.61 -17.42
C ARG A 61 -0.05 12.33 -18.77
N GLN A 62 0.33 13.07 -19.83
CA GLN A 62 -0.26 12.92 -21.16
C GLN A 62 0.11 11.58 -21.80
N ARG A 63 1.28 11.02 -21.47
CA ARG A 63 1.71 9.70 -21.90
C ARG A 63 1.05 8.61 -21.05
N THR A 64 1.05 8.78 -19.73
CA THR A 64 0.57 7.75 -18.79
C THR A 64 -0.94 7.55 -18.84
N ALA A 65 -1.73 8.61 -18.97
CA ALA A 65 -3.19 8.49 -18.99
C ALA A 65 -3.74 7.57 -20.11
N PRO A 66 -3.30 7.68 -21.38
CA PRO A 66 -3.68 6.74 -22.43
C PRO A 66 -3.24 5.29 -22.17
N GLU A 67 -2.04 5.09 -21.60
CA GLU A 67 -1.52 3.77 -21.26
C GLU A 67 -2.37 3.08 -20.20
N VAL A 68 -2.72 3.81 -19.13
CA VAL A 68 -3.60 3.31 -18.07
C VAL A 68 -5.00 3.01 -18.63
N ARG A 69 -5.55 3.91 -19.47
CA ARG A 69 -6.85 3.67 -20.13
C ARG A 69 -6.82 2.42 -20.99
N HIS A 70 -5.76 2.24 -21.78
CA HIS A 70 -5.60 1.04 -22.59
C HIS A 70 -5.52 -0.24 -21.74
N ALA A 71 -4.87 -0.18 -20.57
CA ALA A 71 -4.82 -1.31 -19.66
C ALA A 71 -6.22 -1.68 -19.13
N PHE A 72 -7.03 -0.69 -18.75
CA PHE A 72 -8.43 -0.90 -18.36
C PHE A 72 -9.23 -1.55 -19.50
N ASP A 73 -9.18 -0.97 -20.70
CA ASP A 73 -9.92 -1.45 -21.88
C ASP A 73 -9.52 -2.89 -22.24
N LYS A 74 -8.21 -3.21 -22.19
CA LYS A 74 -7.69 -4.55 -22.47
C LYS A 74 -8.19 -5.60 -21.48
N CYS A 75 -8.43 -5.22 -20.24
CA CYS A 75 -8.93 -6.09 -19.19
C CYS A 75 -10.47 -6.05 -19.04
N ASN A 76 -11.21 -5.56 -20.04
CA ASN A 76 -12.66 -5.37 -20.01
C ASN A 76 -13.13 -4.49 -18.83
N GLY A 77 -12.31 -3.57 -18.41
CA GLY A 77 -12.64 -2.53 -17.47
C GLY A 77 -12.96 -1.21 -18.15
N ASN A 78 -13.22 -0.19 -17.37
CA ASN A 78 -13.46 1.17 -17.87
C ASN A 78 -12.82 2.18 -16.93
N MET A 79 -11.94 3.02 -17.45
CA MET A 79 -11.37 4.13 -16.70
C MET A 79 -12.43 5.24 -16.58
N GLY A 80 -12.77 5.60 -15.35
CA GLY A 80 -13.75 6.63 -15.02
C GLY A 80 -13.16 8.02 -14.84
N ALA A 81 -13.98 8.94 -14.37
CA ALA A 81 -13.54 10.25 -13.95
C ALA A 81 -12.93 10.18 -12.54
N GLN A 82 -12.09 11.14 -12.20
CA GLN A 82 -11.54 11.28 -10.85
C GLN A 82 -12.69 11.42 -9.82
N GLY A 83 -12.61 10.67 -8.72
CA GLY A 83 -13.64 10.61 -7.70
C GLY A 83 -14.76 9.59 -7.95
N CYS A 84 -14.69 8.80 -9.04
CA CYS A 84 -15.77 7.85 -9.35
C CYS A 84 -15.78 6.62 -8.43
N VAL A 85 -14.66 6.24 -7.85
CA VAL A 85 -14.55 5.08 -6.93
C VAL A 85 -13.88 5.40 -5.59
N SER A 86 -13.16 6.51 -5.48
CA SER A 86 -12.40 6.88 -4.28
C SER A 86 -13.28 7.01 -3.02
N TRP A 87 -14.56 7.30 -3.17
CA TRP A 87 -15.52 7.34 -2.07
C TRP A 87 -15.76 5.97 -1.39
N SER A 88 -15.40 4.87 -2.06
CA SER A 88 -15.54 3.50 -1.54
C SER A 88 -14.25 2.97 -0.90
N PHE A 89 -13.22 3.80 -0.80
CA PHE A 89 -11.95 3.47 -0.19
C PHE A 89 -11.60 4.46 0.91
N ASP A 90 -11.01 3.94 1.97
CA ASP A 90 -10.43 4.74 3.05
C ASP A 90 -8.91 4.59 3.02
N LYS A 91 -8.20 5.69 3.16
CA LYS A 91 -6.75 5.66 3.31
C LYS A 91 -6.40 5.25 4.73
N LYS A 92 -5.79 4.08 4.91
CA LYS A 92 -5.41 3.52 6.20
C LYS A 92 -3.96 3.05 6.21
N GLY A 93 -3.34 3.06 7.37
CA GLY A 93 -2.11 2.33 7.60
C GLY A 93 -2.45 0.86 7.84
N VAL A 94 -1.84 -0.03 7.06
CA VAL A 94 -2.01 -1.48 7.19
C VAL A 94 -0.67 -2.11 7.53
N ILE A 95 -0.65 -2.90 8.60
CA ILE A 95 0.51 -3.60 9.11
C ILE A 95 0.16 -5.08 9.17
N VAL A 96 0.92 -5.92 8.50
CA VAL A 96 0.72 -7.37 8.48
C VAL A 96 1.88 -8.04 9.21
N ILE A 97 1.55 -8.78 10.25
CA ILE A 97 2.50 -9.55 11.06
C ILE A 97 2.38 -11.02 10.68
N ASP A 98 3.52 -11.70 10.54
CA ASP A 98 3.59 -13.14 10.30
C ASP A 98 3.32 -13.92 11.59
N ASN A 99 2.39 -14.85 11.54
CA ASN A 99 2.12 -15.78 12.63
C ASN A 99 1.90 -17.20 12.07
N GLU A 100 2.59 -17.55 10.95
CA GLU A 100 2.47 -18.87 10.31
C GLU A 100 2.84 -20.00 11.28
N ASP A 101 3.81 -19.77 12.17
CA ASP A 101 4.24 -20.72 13.17
C ASP A 101 3.30 -20.80 14.39
N GLY A 102 2.34 -19.88 14.54
CA GLY A 102 1.43 -19.80 15.66
C GLY A 102 2.10 -19.50 17.02
N GLU A 103 3.28 -18.90 16.98
CA GLU A 103 4.04 -18.56 18.19
C GLU A 103 3.54 -17.29 18.88
N LEU A 104 2.84 -16.41 18.13
CA LEU A 104 2.29 -15.19 18.65
C LEU A 104 0.87 -15.42 19.17
N ASP A 105 0.66 -15.01 20.41
CA ASP A 105 -0.68 -15.01 21.01
C ASP A 105 -1.49 -13.84 20.48
N GLU A 106 -2.58 -14.14 19.76
CA GLU A 106 -3.42 -13.15 19.07
C GLU A 106 -3.97 -12.09 20.03
N ASP A 107 -4.37 -12.49 21.24
CA ASP A 107 -4.90 -11.59 22.26
C ASP A 107 -3.82 -10.58 22.71
N THR A 108 -2.58 -11.04 22.87
CA THR A 108 -1.44 -10.20 23.24
C THR A 108 -1.12 -9.21 22.13
N VAL A 109 -1.06 -9.67 20.87
CA VAL A 109 -0.80 -8.79 19.71
C VAL A 109 -1.90 -7.75 19.56
N MET A 110 -3.17 -8.16 19.71
CA MET A 110 -4.32 -7.25 19.68
C MET A 110 -4.22 -6.17 20.76
N MET A 111 -3.90 -6.52 22.00
CA MET A 111 -3.73 -5.54 23.08
C MET A 111 -2.59 -4.57 22.78
N ASP A 112 -1.45 -5.08 22.31
CA ASP A 112 -0.29 -4.28 21.96
C ASP A 112 -0.56 -3.33 20.80
N ALA A 113 -1.32 -3.79 19.80
CA ALA A 113 -1.78 -2.98 18.67
C ALA A 113 -2.69 -1.82 19.13
N LEU A 114 -3.70 -2.12 19.94
CA LEU A 114 -4.63 -1.11 20.45
C LEU A 114 -3.92 -0.08 21.35
N GLU A 115 -2.99 -0.52 22.20
CA GLU A 115 -2.17 0.39 23.04
C GLU A 115 -1.29 1.32 22.18
N SER A 116 -0.82 0.86 21.03
CA SER A 116 0.00 1.65 20.11
C SER A 116 -0.80 2.69 19.31
N GLY A 117 -2.14 2.58 19.30
CA GLY A 117 -3.05 3.47 18.59
C GLY A 117 -3.63 2.88 17.31
N ALA A 118 -3.68 1.55 17.18
CA ALA A 118 -4.39 0.88 16.10
C ALA A 118 -5.90 1.13 16.20
N ALA A 119 -6.55 1.23 15.05
CA ALA A 119 -8.00 1.41 14.96
C ALA A 119 -8.75 0.08 14.92
N ASP A 120 -8.13 -0.95 14.31
CA ASP A 120 -8.72 -2.27 14.16
C ASP A 120 -7.64 -3.36 14.10
N PHE A 121 -8.05 -4.60 14.41
CA PHE A 121 -7.20 -5.79 14.36
C PHE A 121 -8.01 -6.97 13.82
N GLU A 122 -7.48 -7.62 12.80
CA GLU A 122 -8.05 -8.84 12.23
C GLU A 122 -7.02 -9.97 12.24
N ALA A 123 -7.43 -11.15 12.69
CA ALA A 123 -6.66 -12.38 12.59
C ALA A 123 -7.21 -13.21 11.42
N ASP A 124 -6.51 -13.22 10.29
CA ASP A 124 -6.88 -14.01 9.11
C ASP A 124 -5.88 -15.15 8.90
N GLY A 125 -6.11 -16.24 9.61
CA GLY A 125 -5.26 -17.43 9.55
C GLY A 125 -3.83 -17.18 10.05
N PRO A 126 -2.81 -17.38 9.19
CA PRO A 126 -1.42 -17.24 9.60
C PRO A 126 -0.92 -15.79 9.65
N ALA A 127 -1.75 -14.84 9.24
CA ALA A 127 -1.40 -13.43 9.23
C ALA A 127 -2.28 -12.64 10.19
N LEU A 128 -1.66 -11.69 10.90
CA LEU A 128 -2.35 -10.75 11.77
C LEU A 128 -2.31 -9.38 11.11
N GLU A 129 -3.47 -8.85 10.76
CA GLU A 129 -3.62 -7.55 10.12
C GLU A 129 -4.02 -6.49 11.14
N ILE A 130 -3.27 -5.41 11.18
CA ILE A 130 -3.49 -4.27 12.06
C ILE A 130 -3.76 -3.06 11.18
N THR A 131 -4.89 -2.41 11.38
CA THR A 131 -5.22 -1.17 10.67
C THR A 131 -5.19 0.03 11.60
N CYS A 132 -4.74 1.16 11.11
CA CYS A 132 -4.67 2.41 11.86
C CYS A 132 -4.88 3.63 10.95
N ASP A 133 -5.09 4.78 11.57
CA ASP A 133 -5.09 6.04 10.83
C ASP A 133 -3.73 6.31 10.19
N PRO A 134 -3.67 6.91 8.99
CA PRO A 134 -2.42 7.23 8.30
C PRO A 134 -1.47 8.09 9.14
N ASP A 135 -2.02 8.98 9.97
CA ASP A 135 -1.24 9.87 10.85
C ASP A 135 -0.62 9.11 12.03
N ALA A 136 -1.31 8.08 12.54
CA ALA A 136 -0.83 7.23 13.62
C ALA A 136 0.15 6.14 13.15
N PHE A 137 0.17 5.82 11.85
CA PHE A 137 0.91 4.72 11.26
C PHE A 137 2.37 4.61 11.72
N ASN A 138 3.12 5.71 11.63
CA ASN A 138 4.54 5.70 12.02
C ASN A 138 4.75 5.42 13.52
N ASN A 139 3.81 5.84 14.36
CA ASN A 139 3.87 5.59 15.80
C ASN A 139 3.57 4.13 16.09
N VAL A 140 2.52 3.57 15.46
CA VAL A 140 2.13 2.16 15.63
C VAL A 140 3.25 1.23 15.19
N VAL A 141 3.82 1.44 13.99
CA VAL A 141 4.96 0.66 13.49
C VAL A 141 6.12 0.69 14.48
N LYS A 142 6.49 1.88 14.95
CA LYS A 142 7.62 2.02 15.88
C LYS A 142 7.41 1.29 17.20
N VAL A 143 6.22 1.40 17.81
CA VAL A 143 5.90 0.73 19.08
C VAL A 143 5.92 -0.79 18.92
N LEU A 144 5.35 -1.30 17.81
CA LEU A 144 5.35 -2.73 17.54
C LEU A 144 6.76 -3.27 17.23
N GLU A 145 7.62 -2.51 16.52
CA GLU A 145 9.04 -2.85 16.35
C GLU A 145 9.80 -2.89 17.67
N GLU A 146 9.56 -1.93 18.58
CA GLU A 146 10.17 -1.90 19.92
C GLU A 146 9.73 -3.10 20.78
N LYS A 147 8.51 -3.62 20.57
CA LYS A 147 8.01 -4.85 21.22
C LYS A 147 8.54 -6.14 20.56
N GLY A 148 9.23 -6.04 19.42
CA GLY A 148 9.94 -7.14 18.76
C GLY A 148 9.13 -7.87 17.68
N TYR A 149 8.01 -7.30 17.22
CA TYR A 149 7.24 -7.89 16.12
C TYR A 149 7.93 -7.73 14.77
N SER A 150 7.86 -8.78 13.95
CA SER A 150 8.35 -8.77 12.56
C SER A 150 7.19 -8.58 11.58
N PHE A 151 7.33 -7.64 10.66
CA PHE A 151 6.28 -7.33 9.69
C PHE A 151 6.55 -7.99 8.34
N ILE A 152 5.54 -8.64 7.76
CA ILE A 152 5.52 -9.03 6.34
C ILE A 152 5.39 -7.76 5.50
N SER A 153 4.48 -6.87 5.89
CA SER A 153 4.20 -5.62 5.21
C SER A 153 3.77 -4.55 6.21
N ALA A 154 4.21 -3.31 5.98
CA ALA A 154 3.75 -2.15 6.72
C ALA A 154 3.71 -0.95 5.77
N GLN A 155 2.52 -0.51 5.39
CA GLN A 155 2.34 0.57 4.42
C GLN A 155 1.00 1.29 4.60
N VAL A 156 0.93 2.51 4.08
CA VAL A 156 -0.32 3.26 3.99
C VAL A 156 -0.92 2.99 2.63
N GLU A 157 -2.14 2.46 2.60
CA GLU A 157 -2.83 2.07 1.37
C GLU A 157 -4.32 2.44 1.39
N MET A 158 -4.97 2.27 0.24
CA MET A 158 -6.39 2.51 0.07
C MET A 158 -7.15 1.22 0.36
N VAL A 159 -7.81 1.15 1.50
CA VAL A 159 -8.58 -0.02 1.96
C VAL A 159 -10.03 0.13 1.50
N PRO A 160 -10.60 -0.86 0.80
CA PRO A 160 -12.00 -0.80 0.38
C PRO A 160 -12.95 -0.96 1.57
N GLN A 161 -14.04 -0.18 1.58
CA GLN A 161 -15.10 -0.30 2.58
C GLN A 161 -15.94 -1.56 2.39
N ASN A 162 -16.00 -2.08 1.17
CA ASN A 162 -16.77 -3.28 0.82
C ASN A 162 -15.99 -4.16 -0.16
N TYR A 163 -15.97 -5.46 0.11
CA TYR A 163 -15.39 -6.46 -0.78
C TYR A 163 -16.45 -7.09 -1.67
N ILE A 164 -16.11 -7.29 -2.95
CA ILE A 164 -16.95 -8.03 -3.91
C ILE A 164 -16.26 -9.34 -4.23
N CYS A 165 -16.95 -10.46 -3.99
CA CYS A 165 -16.45 -11.77 -4.38
C CYS A 165 -16.49 -11.90 -5.91
N LEU A 166 -15.33 -12.05 -6.55
CA LEU A 166 -15.23 -12.36 -7.96
C LEU A 166 -15.23 -13.87 -8.15
N LEU A 167 -16.24 -14.39 -8.84
CA LEU A 167 -16.20 -15.77 -9.32
C LEU A 167 -15.13 -15.83 -10.44
N TYR A 168 -14.03 -16.48 -10.15
CA TYR A 168 -12.96 -16.71 -11.12
C TYR A 168 -13.48 -17.74 -12.15
N THR A 169 -14.02 -17.24 -13.26
CA THR A 169 -14.24 -18.09 -14.45
C THR A 169 -12.91 -18.12 -15.19
N SER A 170 -12.17 -19.23 -15.04
CA SER A 170 -10.98 -19.50 -15.85
C SER A 170 -11.36 -19.35 -17.32
N PRO A 171 -10.70 -18.52 -18.12
CA PRO A 171 -10.94 -18.49 -19.55
C PRO A 171 -10.52 -19.85 -20.15
N SER A 172 -11.48 -20.51 -20.74
CA SER A 172 -11.28 -21.75 -21.50
C SER A 172 -10.49 -21.47 -22.75
#